data_70ee85c69bbd03aae53656b8684bef7d
#
_entry.id   70ee85c69bbd03aae53656b8684bef7d
#
_cell.length_a   1.000
_cell.length_b   1.000
_cell.length_c   1.000
_cell.angle_alpha   90.00
_cell.angle_beta   90.00
_cell.angle_gamma   90.00
#
_symmetry.space_group_name_H-M   'P 1'
#
loop_
_entity.id
_entity.type
_entity.pdbx_description
1 polymer ?
#
loop_
_entity_poly.entity_id
_entity_poly.type
_entity_poly.pdbx_seq_one_letter_code
_entity_poly.pdbx_strand_id
1 'polypeptide(L)'
;AQGFWLDINYGNYPYITSSNTLPYGACSLGFSPKLIRNIYGACKIYDTRAGTDPEFPEILLKNPELELLGIFGEEYGTTTGRKRITNWLNVNKLIEAIDKSGTTHVIISKCDIVDRAKLFKFYHNNILEKYKTLDEMKKALNTILLNRCRYLSTIIYSDNHENIDLN
;
A
#
# COMPACT_ATOMS: atom_id res chain seq x y z
N ALA A 1 -0.59 -1.59 13.33
CA ALA A 1 -0.79 -0.31 12.64
C ALA A 1 -1.96 -0.44 11.68
N GLN A 2 -2.70 0.63 11.50
CA GLN A 2 -3.84 0.72 10.60
C GLN A 2 -3.49 1.62 9.43
N GLY A 3 -3.97 1.25 8.23
CA GLY A 3 -3.61 1.96 7.01
C GLY A 3 -4.41 3.25 6.79
N PHE A 4 -3.97 4.05 5.81
CA PHE A 4 -4.59 5.30 5.39
C PHE A 4 -6.10 5.16 5.12
N TRP A 5 -6.51 4.13 4.40
CA TRP A 5 -7.92 3.89 4.03
C TRP A 5 -8.81 3.41 5.18
N LEU A 6 -8.23 3.28 6.38
CA LEU A 6 -8.95 3.02 7.62
C LEU A 6 -9.10 4.26 8.51
N ASP A 7 -8.50 5.39 8.12
CA ASP A 7 -8.57 6.65 8.88
C ASP A 7 -10.01 7.13 9.05
N ILE A 8 -10.33 7.67 10.24
CA ILE A 8 -11.67 8.14 10.56
C ILE A 8 -12.15 9.27 9.64
N ASN A 9 -11.24 10.09 9.13
CA ASN A 9 -11.56 11.24 8.29
C ASN A 9 -11.41 10.97 6.79
N TYR A 10 -10.46 10.12 6.41
CA TYR A 10 -10.09 9.89 5.00
C TYR A 10 -10.37 8.48 4.50
N GLY A 11 -10.69 7.56 5.40
CA GLY A 11 -10.99 6.18 5.03
C GLY A 11 -12.35 6.01 4.35
N ASN A 12 -12.60 4.82 3.85
CA ASN A 12 -13.84 4.46 3.15
C ASN A 12 -14.98 4.19 4.17
N TYR A 13 -15.71 5.23 4.57
CA TYR A 13 -16.85 5.08 5.50
C TYR A 13 -17.93 4.14 4.91
N PRO A 14 -18.53 3.24 5.70
CA PRO A 14 -18.36 3.01 7.14
C PRO A 14 -17.26 2.02 7.53
N TYR A 15 -16.41 1.61 6.60
CA TYR A 15 -15.40 0.55 6.77
C TYR A 15 -14.07 1.13 7.31
N ILE A 16 -14.16 1.95 8.34
CA ILE A 16 -13.05 2.70 8.95
C ILE A 16 -12.82 2.30 10.40
N THR A 17 -11.70 2.75 10.97
CA THR A 17 -11.45 2.70 12.41
C THR A 17 -11.96 3.98 13.11
N SER A 18 -12.03 3.97 14.44
CA SER A 18 -12.42 5.13 15.25
C SER A 18 -11.26 6.06 15.60
N SER A 19 -10.14 5.97 14.89
CA SER A 19 -8.92 6.73 15.20
C SER A 19 -8.31 7.36 13.96
N ASN A 20 -7.52 8.41 14.18
CA ASN A 20 -6.64 8.96 13.15
C ASN A 20 -5.46 8.03 12.91
N THR A 21 -5.24 7.64 11.67
CA THR A 21 -4.13 6.78 11.25
C THR A 21 -3.01 7.55 10.56
N LEU A 22 -3.19 8.86 10.36
CA LEU A 22 -2.27 9.76 9.68
C LEU A 22 -1.27 10.42 10.64
N PRO A 23 -0.11 10.86 10.15
CA PRO A 23 0.94 11.48 10.97
C PRO A 23 0.48 12.70 11.75
N TYR A 24 -0.48 13.48 11.24
CA TYR A 24 -1.02 14.64 11.94
C TYR A 24 -1.72 14.27 13.28
N GLY A 25 -2.13 13.02 13.46
CA GLY A 25 -2.65 12.53 14.74
C GLY A 25 -1.67 12.73 15.89
N ALA A 26 -0.34 12.77 15.63
CA ALA A 26 0.66 13.08 16.63
C ALA A 26 0.53 14.53 17.18
N CYS A 27 0.00 15.46 16.37
CA CYS A 27 -0.21 16.84 16.80
C CYS A 27 -1.26 16.96 17.92
N SER A 28 -2.20 16.03 17.99
CA SER A 28 -3.19 15.98 19.10
C SER A 28 -2.55 15.66 20.46
N LEU A 29 -1.33 15.12 20.45
CA LEU A 29 -0.53 14.85 21.66
C LEU A 29 0.34 16.05 22.08
N GLY A 30 0.17 17.22 21.45
CA GLY A 30 0.90 18.44 21.76
C GLY A 30 2.16 18.66 20.96
N PHE A 31 2.45 17.85 19.94
CA PHE A 31 3.59 18.07 19.06
C PHE A 31 3.28 19.10 17.99
N SER A 32 4.20 20.04 17.77
CA SER A 32 4.10 20.99 16.65
C SER A 32 4.26 20.23 15.32
N PRO A 33 3.39 20.49 14.32
CA PRO A 33 3.57 19.89 12.99
C PRO A 33 4.92 20.22 12.35
N LYS A 34 5.58 21.32 12.74
CA LYS A 34 6.93 21.68 12.30
C LYS A 34 8.03 20.72 12.77
N LEU A 35 7.75 19.87 13.77
CA LEU A 35 8.68 18.85 14.23
C LEU A 35 8.65 17.59 13.36
N ILE A 36 7.60 17.40 12.57
CA ILE A 36 7.48 16.27 11.63
C ILE A 36 8.31 16.61 10.40
N ARG A 37 9.46 15.95 10.24
CA ARG A 37 10.38 16.18 9.12
C ARG A 37 10.23 15.13 8.02
N ASN A 38 10.25 13.86 8.42
CA ASN A 38 10.15 12.73 7.50
C ASN A 38 8.92 11.91 7.86
N ILE A 39 8.16 11.52 6.85
CA ILE A 39 7.01 10.64 6.98
C ILE A 39 7.28 9.41 6.12
N TYR A 40 7.38 8.26 6.78
CA TYR A 40 7.58 6.98 6.14
C TYR A 40 6.23 6.29 5.95
N GLY A 41 5.83 6.11 4.69
CA GLY A 41 4.65 5.34 4.30
C GLY A 41 5.04 3.93 3.89
N ALA A 42 4.50 2.91 4.57
CA ALA A 42 4.71 1.52 4.19
C ALA A 42 3.49 0.98 3.46
N CYS A 43 3.70 0.36 2.31
CA CYS A 43 2.67 -0.36 1.56
C CYS A 43 3.22 -1.68 1.01
N LYS A 44 2.34 -2.50 0.48
CA LYS A 44 2.73 -3.68 -0.30
C LYS A 44 2.72 -3.33 -1.78
N ILE A 45 3.39 -4.13 -2.60
CA ILE A 45 3.35 -4.01 -4.06
C ILE A 45 2.03 -4.50 -4.68
N TYR A 46 1.13 -5.01 -3.84
CA TYR A 46 -0.27 -5.36 -4.15
C TYR A 46 -1.16 -4.99 -2.96
N ASP A 47 -2.46 -4.78 -3.20
CA ASP A 47 -3.38 -4.36 -2.17
C ASP A 47 -3.98 -5.55 -1.41
N THR A 48 -4.29 -5.34 -0.13
CA THR A 48 -4.97 -6.35 0.69
C THR A 48 -5.98 -5.71 1.64
N ARG A 49 -7.09 -6.38 1.86
CA ARG A 49 -8.12 -5.97 2.81
C ARG A 49 -8.55 -7.10 3.71
N ALA A 50 -8.60 -6.85 5.01
CA ALA A 50 -9.25 -7.71 5.98
C ALA A 50 -10.64 -7.12 6.29
N GLY A 51 -11.69 -7.91 6.09
CA GLY A 51 -13.07 -7.49 6.30
C GLY A 51 -13.73 -6.89 5.05
N THR A 52 -14.97 -6.45 5.23
CA THR A 52 -15.82 -5.93 4.14
C THR A 52 -15.34 -4.57 3.67
N ASP A 53 -15.26 -4.40 2.36
CA ASP A 53 -14.97 -3.13 1.71
C ASP A 53 -15.47 -3.22 0.26
N PRO A 54 -16.26 -2.25 -0.25
CA PRO A 54 -16.77 -2.27 -1.62
C PRO A 54 -15.70 -2.34 -2.70
N GLU A 55 -14.49 -1.85 -2.40
CA GLU A 55 -13.36 -1.90 -3.33
C GLU A 55 -12.65 -3.26 -3.35
N PHE A 56 -13.01 -4.13 -2.40
CA PHE A 56 -12.52 -5.50 -2.32
C PHE A 56 -13.71 -6.48 -2.35
N PRO A 57 -14.48 -6.53 -3.45
CA PRO A 57 -15.62 -7.43 -3.57
C PRO A 57 -15.16 -8.88 -3.55
N GLU A 58 -16.00 -9.76 -3.01
CA GLU A 58 -15.69 -11.20 -2.88
C GLU A 58 -15.35 -11.90 -4.20
N ILE A 59 -15.76 -11.32 -5.34
CA ILE A 59 -15.39 -11.87 -6.66
C ILE A 59 -13.88 -11.93 -6.87
N LEU A 60 -13.09 -11.08 -6.20
CA LEU A 60 -11.63 -11.09 -6.25
C LEU A 60 -11.05 -12.41 -5.72
N LEU A 61 -11.75 -13.06 -4.77
CA LEU A 61 -11.35 -14.37 -4.24
C LEU A 61 -11.40 -15.50 -5.29
N LYS A 62 -12.14 -15.28 -6.39
CA LYS A 62 -12.24 -16.24 -7.49
C LYS A 62 -11.19 -16.01 -8.58
N ASN A 63 -10.37 -14.97 -8.45
CA ASN A 63 -9.29 -14.72 -9.40
C ASN A 63 -8.06 -15.55 -9.02
N PRO A 64 -7.63 -16.51 -9.87
CA PRO A 64 -6.55 -17.43 -9.53
C PRO A 64 -5.20 -16.74 -9.35
N GLU A 65 -4.94 -15.63 -10.04
CA GLU A 65 -3.69 -14.88 -9.88
C GLU A 65 -3.66 -14.15 -8.53
N LEU A 66 -4.77 -13.54 -8.11
CA LEU A 66 -4.88 -12.88 -6.81
C LEU A 66 -4.89 -13.91 -5.66
N GLU A 67 -5.49 -15.06 -5.88
CA GLU A 67 -5.43 -16.16 -4.91
C GLU A 67 -3.99 -16.65 -4.69
N LEU A 68 -3.23 -16.80 -5.79
CA LEU A 68 -1.82 -17.18 -5.73
C LEU A 68 -0.99 -16.18 -4.93
N LEU A 69 -1.19 -14.86 -5.14
CA LEU A 69 -0.54 -13.82 -4.35
C LEU A 69 -0.91 -13.92 -2.86
N GLY A 70 -2.18 -14.17 -2.56
CA GLY A 70 -2.66 -14.36 -1.19
C GLY A 70 -2.03 -15.55 -0.48
N ILE A 71 -1.84 -16.66 -1.19
CA ILE A 71 -1.19 -17.87 -0.68
C ILE A 71 0.31 -17.61 -0.46
N PHE A 72 1.03 -17.11 -1.47
CA PHE A 72 2.47 -16.87 -1.37
C PHE A 72 2.81 -15.80 -0.34
N GLY A 73 1.96 -14.78 -0.21
CA GLY A 73 2.11 -13.69 0.74
C GLY A 73 1.63 -14.03 2.16
N GLU A 74 1.06 -15.22 2.38
CA GLU A 74 0.48 -15.64 3.67
C GLU A 74 -0.51 -14.59 4.20
N GLU A 75 -1.43 -14.12 3.31
CA GLU A 75 -2.30 -13.01 3.61
C GLU A 75 -3.45 -13.41 4.53
N TYR A 76 -3.14 -13.46 5.83
CA TYR A 76 -4.08 -13.72 6.92
C TYR A 76 -4.00 -12.63 7.99
N GLY A 77 -5.11 -12.37 8.66
CA GLY A 77 -5.15 -11.45 9.80
C GLY A 77 -4.42 -12.05 10.99
N THR A 78 -3.44 -11.32 11.53
CA THR A 78 -2.58 -11.79 12.64
C THR A 78 -3.38 -12.20 13.87
N THR A 79 -4.45 -11.45 14.19
CA THR A 79 -5.27 -11.69 15.39
C THR A 79 -6.45 -12.62 15.12
N THR A 80 -7.06 -12.52 13.94
CA THR A 80 -8.32 -13.21 13.63
C THR A 80 -8.15 -14.45 12.76
N GLY A 81 -6.97 -14.65 12.17
CA GLY A 81 -6.71 -15.72 11.19
C GLY A 81 -7.52 -15.60 9.90
N ARG A 82 -8.33 -14.52 9.73
CA ARG A 82 -9.15 -14.36 8.53
C ARG A 82 -8.28 -14.15 7.30
N LYS A 83 -8.59 -14.85 6.22
CA LYS A 83 -7.98 -14.63 4.89
C LYS A 83 -8.27 -13.20 4.46
N ARG A 84 -7.24 -12.49 4.02
CA ARG A 84 -7.39 -11.16 3.40
C ARG A 84 -7.76 -11.32 1.93
N ILE A 85 -8.60 -10.43 1.45
CA ILE A 85 -8.86 -10.31 0.02
C ILE A 85 -7.68 -9.55 -0.59
N THR A 86 -7.08 -10.11 -1.63
CA THR A 86 -5.98 -9.50 -2.39
C THR A 86 -6.51 -8.82 -3.64
N ASN A 87 -5.88 -7.72 -4.05
CA ASN A 87 -6.13 -7.03 -5.30
C ASN A 87 -4.81 -6.50 -5.86
N TRP A 88 -4.80 -6.12 -7.12
CA TRP A 88 -3.68 -5.40 -7.72
C TRP A 88 -3.54 -4.04 -7.06
N LEU A 89 -2.29 -3.56 -6.87
CA LEU A 89 -2.01 -2.23 -6.33
C LEU A 89 -2.76 -1.17 -7.15
N ASN A 90 -3.54 -0.32 -6.48
CA ASN A 90 -4.15 0.84 -7.11
C ASN A 90 -3.23 2.06 -6.93
N VAL A 91 -2.47 2.37 -7.99
CA VAL A 91 -1.47 3.44 -7.95
C VAL A 91 -2.10 4.83 -7.74
N ASN A 92 -3.30 5.08 -8.26
CA ASN A 92 -3.99 6.35 -8.03
C ASN A 92 -4.33 6.54 -6.54
N LYS A 93 -4.78 5.48 -5.87
CA LYS A 93 -5.02 5.50 -4.43
C LYS A 93 -3.75 5.64 -3.61
N LEU A 94 -2.67 5.02 -4.05
CA LEU A 94 -1.37 5.18 -3.41
C LEU A 94 -0.89 6.63 -3.51
N ILE A 95 -1.01 7.27 -4.68
CA ILE A 95 -0.71 8.70 -4.88
C ILE A 95 -1.53 9.56 -3.92
N GLU A 96 -2.85 9.34 -3.85
CA GLU A 96 -3.72 10.08 -2.94
C GLU A 96 -3.30 9.92 -1.47
N ALA A 97 -2.98 8.70 -1.07
CA ALA A 97 -2.52 8.44 0.29
C ALA A 97 -1.19 9.13 0.61
N ILE A 98 -0.23 9.11 -0.33
CA ILE A 98 1.07 9.78 -0.20
C ILE A 98 0.87 11.29 -0.05
N ASP A 99 0.10 11.92 -0.93
CA ASP A 99 -0.08 13.37 -0.93
C ASP A 99 -0.84 13.85 0.31
N LYS A 100 -1.92 13.17 0.71
CA LYS A 100 -2.70 13.55 1.88
C LYS A 100 -1.99 13.31 3.21
N SER A 101 -1.18 12.27 3.30
CA SER A 101 -0.37 11.99 4.49
C SER A 101 0.89 12.84 4.58
N GLY A 102 1.31 13.47 3.46
CA GLY A 102 2.58 14.18 3.35
C GLY A 102 3.79 13.23 3.38
N THR A 103 3.60 11.99 2.92
CA THR A 103 4.65 10.97 2.90
C THR A 103 5.85 11.43 2.08
N THR A 104 7.02 11.40 2.68
CA THR A 104 8.30 11.77 2.06
C THR A 104 9.09 10.55 1.58
N HIS A 105 8.91 9.42 2.23
CA HIS A 105 9.59 8.16 1.94
C HIS A 105 8.57 7.03 1.87
N VAL A 106 8.50 6.32 0.74
CA VAL A 106 7.62 5.16 0.56
C VAL A 106 8.44 3.88 0.61
N ILE A 107 8.00 2.93 1.42
CA ILE A 107 8.56 1.58 1.49
C ILE A 107 7.55 0.63 0.87
N ILE A 108 7.91 0.01 -0.26
CA ILE A 108 7.07 -0.94 -0.99
C ILE A 108 7.59 -2.35 -0.71
N SER A 109 6.84 -3.10 0.07
CA SER A 109 7.19 -4.45 0.51
C SER A 109 6.55 -5.55 -0.34
N LYS A 110 6.89 -6.81 -0.05
CA LYS A 110 6.35 -8.02 -0.72
C LYS A 110 6.75 -8.13 -2.19
N CYS A 111 7.88 -7.56 -2.59
CA CYS A 111 8.39 -7.67 -3.95
C CYS A 111 8.79 -9.10 -4.31
N ASP A 112 9.30 -9.87 -3.35
CA ASP A 112 9.58 -11.29 -3.44
C ASP A 112 8.34 -12.12 -3.84
N ILE A 113 7.17 -11.75 -3.33
CA ILE A 113 5.91 -12.48 -3.56
C ILE A 113 5.48 -12.35 -5.04
N VAL A 114 5.46 -11.12 -5.57
CA VAL A 114 5.11 -10.92 -6.99
C VAL A 114 6.18 -11.47 -7.92
N ASP A 115 7.45 -11.46 -7.51
CA ASP A 115 8.51 -12.07 -8.31
C ASP A 115 8.39 -13.60 -8.31
N ARG A 116 8.12 -14.23 -7.18
CA ARG A 116 7.85 -15.66 -7.08
C ARG A 116 6.64 -16.08 -7.91
N ALA A 117 5.56 -15.27 -7.90
CA ALA A 117 4.34 -15.53 -8.65
C ALA A 117 4.48 -15.19 -10.15
N LYS A 118 5.49 -14.43 -10.55
CA LYS A 118 5.67 -13.86 -11.91
C LYS A 118 4.45 -13.03 -12.35
N LEU A 119 3.88 -12.27 -11.42
CA LEU A 119 2.67 -11.47 -11.63
C LEU A 119 2.98 -9.98 -11.43
N PHE A 120 3.44 -9.32 -12.48
CA PHE A 120 3.88 -7.93 -12.46
C PHE A 120 2.79 -7.01 -13.02
N LYS A 121 1.82 -6.63 -12.17
CA LYS A 121 0.62 -5.89 -12.57
C LYS A 121 0.24 -4.87 -11.51
N PHE A 122 -0.31 -3.72 -11.94
CA PHE A 122 -0.99 -2.77 -11.08
C PHE A 122 -2.07 -2.00 -11.85
N TYR A 123 -3.00 -1.39 -11.14
CA TYR A 123 -3.97 -0.46 -11.72
C TYR A 123 -3.41 0.96 -11.72
N HIS A 124 -3.45 1.60 -12.88
CA HIS A 124 -3.19 3.03 -13.04
C HIS A 124 -4.23 3.63 -13.99
N ASN A 125 -4.89 4.71 -13.58
CA ASN A 125 -5.99 5.34 -14.31
C ASN A 125 -7.10 4.35 -14.74
N ASN A 126 -7.46 3.44 -13.85
CA ASN A 126 -8.42 2.35 -14.05
C ASN A 126 -8.03 1.32 -15.13
N ILE A 127 -6.79 1.35 -15.59
CA ILE A 127 -6.24 0.38 -16.54
C ILE A 127 -5.34 -0.59 -15.79
N LEU A 128 -5.51 -1.90 -16.00
CA LEU A 128 -4.61 -2.92 -15.48
C LEU A 128 -3.37 -3.01 -16.37
N GLU A 129 -2.31 -2.35 -15.94
CA GLU A 129 -1.02 -2.41 -16.62
C GLU A 129 -0.29 -3.71 -16.28
N LYS A 130 0.43 -4.27 -17.27
CA LYS A 130 1.17 -5.53 -17.14
C LYS A 130 2.60 -5.33 -17.63
N TYR A 131 3.54 -5.89 -16.89
CA TYR A 131 4.97 -5.80 -17.15
C TYR A 131 5.56 -7.19 -17.32
N LYS A 132 6.73 -7.28 -17.96
CA LYS A 132 7.43 -8.55 -18.20
C LYS A 132 8.29 -8.96 -17.01
N THR A 133 8.81 -7.97 -16.29
CA THR A 133 9.71 -8.19 -15.15
C THR A 133 9.35 -7.30 -13.98
N LEU A 134 9.81 -7.68 -12.78
CA LEU A 134 9.67 -6.87 -11.58
C LEU A 134 10.38 -5.51 -11.73
N ASP A 135 11.53 -5.49 -12.38
CA ASP A 135 12.29 -4.26 -12.60
C ASP A 135 11.57 -3.27 -13.52
N GLU A 136 10.91 -3.76 -14.57
CA GLU A 136 10.06 -2.92 -15.42
C GLU A 136 8.91 -2.32 -14.62
N MET A 137 8.23 -3.12 -13.80
CA MET A 137 7.15 -2.69 -12.92
C MET A 137 7.64 -1.64 -11.90
N LYS A 138 8.79 -1.88 -11.23
CA LYS A 138 9.41 -0.93 -10.29
C LYS A 138 9.76 0.40 -10.98
N LYS A 139 10.35 0.36 -12.18
CA LYS A 139 10.67 1.57 -12.96
C LYS A 139 9.43 2.38 -13.31
N ALA A 140 8.36 1.72 -13.73
CA ALA A 140 7.10 2.39 -14.04
C ALA A 140 6.49 3.03 -12.79
N LEU A 141 6.45 2.32 -11.66
CA LEU A 141 5.99 2.86 -10.38
C LEU A 141 6.81 4.08 -9.95
N ASN A 142 8.14 4.00 -10.01
CA ASN A 142 9.03 5.12 -9.68
C ASN A 142 8.70 6.34 -10.53
N THR A 143 8.57 6.16 -11.85
CA THR A 143 8.26 7.25 -12.77
C THR A 143 6.92 7.91 -12.43
N ILE A 144 5.88 7.11 -12.20
CA ILE A 144 4.55 7.61 -11.87
C ILE A 144 4.57 8.35 -10.52
N LEU A 145 5.09 7.73 -9.47
CA LEU A 145 5.04 8.27 -8.11
C LEU A 145 5.88 9.56 -7.97
N LEU A 146 7.11 9.56 -8.49
CA LEU A 146 7.98 10.75 -8.41
C LEU A 146 7.46 11.94 -9.23
N ASN A 147 6.76 11.68 -10.33
CA ASN A 147 6.15 12.74 -11.15
C ASN A 147 4.84 13.29 -10.55
N ARG A 148 4.14 12.50 -9.76
CA ARG A 148 2.79 12.85 -9.28
C ARG A 148 2.77 13.27 -7.81
N CYS A 149 3.63 12.73 -6.98
CA CYS A 149 3.65 12.99 -5.53
C CYS A 149 4.59 14.14 -5.19
N ARG A 150 4.02 15.24 -4.71
CA ARG A 150 4.73 16.52 -4.51
C ARG A 150 5.87 16.46 -3.49
N TYR A 151 5.69 15.68 -2.42
CA TYR A 151 6.62 15.65 -1.29
C TYR A 151 7.47 14.37 -1.24
N LEU A 152 7.21 13.44 -2.13
CA LEU A 152 7.91 12.16 -2.17
C LEU A 152 9.35 12.35 -2.65
N SER A 153 10.31 11.98 -1.83
CA SER A 153 11.74 12.07 -2.13
C SER A 153 12.38 10.71 -2.40
N THR A 154 11.86 9.66 -1.76
CA THR A 154 12.53 8.35 -1.77
C THR A 154 11.49 7.22 -1.89
N ILE A 155 11.80 6.24 -2.71
CA ILE A 155 11.06 4.99 -2.83
C ILE A 155 12.01 3.83 -2.58
N ILE A 156 11.68 3.02 -1.59
CA ILE A 156 12.46 1.86 -1.16
C ILE A 156 11.65 0.61 -1.47
N TYR A 157 12.26 -0.36 -2.12
CA TYR A 157 11.66 -1.67 -2.35
C TYR A 157 12.27 -2.69 -1.41
N SER A 158 11.42 -3.46 -0.73
CA SER A 158 11.85 -4.49 0.19
C SER A 158 11.27 -5.84 -0.20
N ASP A 159 12.16 -6.83 -0.26
CA ASP A 159 11.79 -8.23 -0.44
C ASP A 159 11.46 -8.86 0.93
N ASN A 160 12.11 -8.38 2.00
CA ASN A 160 11.99 -8.89 3.36
C ASN A 160 11.94 -7.72 4.36
N HIS A 161 11.18 -7.86 5.45
CA HIS A 161 11.08 -6.86 6.51
C HIS A 161 12.40 -6.63 7.28
N GLU A 162 13.35 -7.56 7.16
CA GLU A 162 14.67 -7.45 7.78
C GLU A 162 15.68 -6.63 6.96
N ASN A 163 15.41 -6.38 5.67
CA ASN A 163 16.32 -5.75 4.73
C ASN A 163 15.83 -4.37 4.29
N ILE A 164 15.41 -3.53 5.23
CA ILE A 164 15.05 -2.14 4.94
C ILE A 164 16.21 -1.26 5.39
N ASP A 165 17.01 -0.80 4.43
CA ASP A 165 18.02 0.22 4.67
C ASP A 165 17.37 1.62 4.58
N LEU A 166 17.32 2.31 5.70
CA LEU A 166 16.74 3.65 5.85
C LEU A 166 17.81 4.76 5.87
N ASN A 167 19.08 4.44 5.55
CA ASN A 167 20.17 5.40 5.52
C ASN A 167 20.14 6.34 4.33
#